data_b0433ff6eed4d35fc76ded10eee79363
#
_entry.id   b0433ff6eed4d35fc76ded10eee79363
#
_cell.length_a   1.000
_cell.length_b   1.000
_cell.length_c   1.000
_cell.angle_alpha   90.00
_cell.angle_beta   90.00
_cell.angle_gamma   90.00
#
_symmetry.space_group_name_H-M   'P 1'
#
loop_
_entity.id
_entity.type
_entity.pdbx_description
1 polymer ?
#
loop_
_entity_poly.entity_id
_entity_poly.type
_entity_poly.pdbx_seq_one_letter_code
_entity_poly.pdbx_strand_id
1 'polypeptide(L)'
;MKRLLPLAALLAFVSVYANQKTVSVAPGFFTGKDYLDMSDNERRAYATGAINGMLVAPFFGALDENVNWLKTCTAKLSDEEIAEILTKHIREQNQLNYNLNVLSFNAMRNACPKSK
;
A
#
# COMPACT_ATOMS: atom_id res chain seq x y z
N MET A 1 -62.15 30.72 5.92
CA MET A 1 -61.09 30.38 4.99
C MET A 1 -59.91 29.83 5.77
N LYS A 2 -59.76 28.53 5.75
CA LYS A 2 -58.62 27.87 6.38
C LYS A 2 -57.49 27.78 5.35
N ARG A 3 -56.43 28.50 5.58
CA ARG A 3 -55.21 28.36 4.77
C ARG A 3 -54.46 27.16 5.29
N LEU A 4 -54.42 26.12 4.50
CA LEU A 4 -53.50 24.99 4.70
C LEU A 4 -52.11 25.45 4.33
N LEU A 5 -51.25 25.60 5.34
CA LEU A 5 -49.80 25.75 5.15
C LEU A 5 -49.24 24.40 4.66
N PRO A 6 -48.48 24.36 3.56
CA PRO A 6 -47.83 23.14 3.18
C PRO A 6 -46.73 22.85 4.21
N LEU A 7 -46.81 21.67 4.80
CA LEU A 7 -45.73 21.11 5.59
C LEU A 7 -44.54 20.92 4.64
N ALA A 8 -43.60 21.84 4.69
CA ALA A 8 -42.32 21.65 4.05
C ALA A 8 -41.65 20.47 4.76
N ALA A 9 -41.67 19.33 4.11
CA ALA A 9 -40.86 18.19 4.53
C ALA A 9 -39.39 18.63 4.42
N LEU A 10 -38.80 18.95 5.55
CA LEU A 10 -37.33 19.08 5.65
C LEU A 10 -36.76 17.67 5.44
N LEU A 11 -36.40 17.38 4.20
CA LEU A 11 -35.52 16.27 3.89
C LEU A 11 -34.15 16.59 4.51
N ALA A 12 -33.97 16.14 5.73
CA ALA A 12 -32.64 16.12 6.32
C ALA A 12 -31.79 15.16 5.48
N PHE A 13 -30.96 15.71 4.61
CA PHE A 13 -29.89 14.98 3.99
C PHE A 13 -28.90 14.62 5.08
N VAL A 14 -29.04 13.42 5.63
CA VAL A 14 -28.00 12.82 6.45
C VAL A 14 -26.85 12.50 5.50
N SER A 15 -25.91 13.42 5.40
CA SER A 15 -24.67 13.15 4.72
C SER A 15 -23.95 12.06 5.52
N VAL A 16 -24.05 10.82 5.06
CA VAL A 16 -23.22 9.73 5.58
C VAL A 16 -21.81 10.00 5.07
N TYR A 17 -21.04 10.72 5.86
CA TYR A 17 -19.60 10.76 5.64
C TYR A 17 -19.08 9.35 5.91
N ALA A 18 -18.80 8.61 4.83
CA ALA A 18 -18.04 7.39 4.94
C ALA A 18 -16.71 7.73 5.63
N ASN A 19 -16.51 7.25 6.84
CA ASN A 19 -15.24 7.32 7.52
C ASN A 19 -14.21 6.52 6.70
N GLN A 20 -13.58 7.20 5.74
CA GLN A 20 -12.37 6.67 5.14
C GLN A 20 -11.32 6.63 6.23
N LYS A 21 -10.99 5.42 6.69
CA LYS A 21 -9.87 5.23 7.60
C LYS A 21 -8.62 5.69 6.86
N THR A 22 -8.13 6.88 7.23
CA THR A 22 -6.86 7.36 6.74
C THR A 22 -5.77 6.50 7.37
N VAL A 23 -5.07 5.74 6.54
CA VAL A 23 -3.92 4.97 7.01
C VAL A 23 -2.74 5.92 7.10
N SER A 24 -2.21 6.09 8.30
CA SER A 24 -0.97 6.82 8.51
C SER A 24 0.21 5.84 8.46
N VAL A 25 1.12 6.07 7.55
CA VAL A 25 2.35 5.27 7.42
C VAL A 25 3.51 6.09 7.96
N ALA A 26 4.19 5.55 8.96
CA ALA A 26 5.40 6.18 9.47
C ALA A 26 6.50 6.17 8.40
N PRO A 27 7.31 7.25 8.28
CA PRO A 27 8.48 7.22 7.43
C PRO A 27 9.45 6.14 7.92
N GLY A 28 9.99 5.35 7.01
CA GLY A 28 10.99 4.34 7.31
C GLY A 28 12.39 4.96 7.45
N PHE A 29 13.39 4.09 7.51
CA PHE A 29 14.79 4.49 7.67
C PHE A 29 15.47 4.83 6.34
N PHE A 30 14.91 4.40 5.22
CA PHE A 30 15.51 4.50 3.90
C PHE A 30 14.59 5.18 2.89
N THR A 31 15.22 5.81 1.90
CA THR A 31 14.55 6.39 0.74
C THR A 31 14.76 5.53 -0.51
N GLY A 32 14.07 5.86 -1.60
CA GLY A 32 14.31 5.23 -2.90
C GLY A 32 15.75 5.40 -3.37
N LYS A 33 16.35 6.56 -3.12
CA LYS A 33 17.77 6.83 -3.44
C LYS A 33 18.70 5.89 -2.68
N ASP A 34 18.46 5.71 -1.39
CA ASP A 34 19.26 4.80 -0.57
C ASP A 34 19.23 3.38 -1.15
N TYR A 35 18.06 2.92 -1.59
CA TYR A 35 17.92 1.61 -2.22
C TYR A 35 18.73 1.50 -3.53
N LEU A 36 18.67 2.50 -4.38
CA LEU A 36 19.44 2.50 -5.64
C LEU A 36 20.94 2.54 -5.41
N ASP A 37 21.40 3.09 -4.30
CA ASP A 37 22.81 3.11 -3.89
C ASP A 37 23.30 1.78 -3.26
N MET A 38 22.37 0.86 -2.95
CA MET A 38 22.70 -0.47 -2.43
C MET A 38 23.33 -1.36 -3.50
N SER A 39 24.17 -2.29 -3.08
CA SER A 39 24.63 -3.40 -3.93
C SER A 39 23.49 -4.35 -4.26
N ASP A 40 23.68 -5.21 -5.27
CA ASP A 40 22.67 -6.20 -5.64
C ASP A 40 22.30 -7.13 -4.48
N ASN A 41 23.28 -7.56 -3.69
CA ASN A 41 23.04 -8.39 -2.51
C ASN A 41 22.26 -7.64 -1.43
N GLU A 42 22.56 -6.39 -1.19
CA GLU A 42 21.84 -5.55 -0.23
C GLU A 42 20.40 -5.29 -0.67
N ARG A 43 20.17 -5.05 -1.96
CA ARG A 43 18.82 -4.89 -2.52
C ARG A 43 17.99 -6.16 -2.34
N ARG A 44 18.56 -7.32 -2.61
CA ARG A 44 17.87 -8.61 -2.39
C ARG A 44 17.55 -8.84 -0.93
N ALA A 45 18.49 -8.56 -0.04
CA ALA A 45 18.28 -8.68 1.39
C ALA A 45 17.18 -7.71 1.88
N TYR A 46 17.22 -6.45 1.44
CA TYR A 46 16.19 -5.48 1.76
C TYR A 46 14.81 -5.92 1.23
N ALA A 47 14.74 -6.28 -0.04
CA ALA A 47 13.48 -6.68 -0.69
C ALA A 47 12.84 -7.88 0.02
N THR A 48 13.62 -8.90 0.34
CA THR A 48 13.16 -10.08 1.09
C THR A 48 12.68 -9.70 2.49
N GLY A 49 13.43 -8.86 3.20
CA GLY A 49 13.05 -8.38 4.52
C GLY A 49 11.77 -7.54 4.50
N ALA A 50 11.63 -6.67 3.52
CA ALA A 50 10.42 -5.86 3.35
C ALA A 50 9.17 -6.74 3.13
N ILE A 51 9.26 -7.73 2.26
CA ILE A 51 8.17 -8.68 2.02
C ILE A 51 7.84 -9.47 3.28
N ASN A 52 8.84 -10.01 3.96
CA ASN A 52 8.63 -10.73 5.21
C ASN A 52 7.94 -9.85 6.26
N GLY A 53 8.33 -8.60 6.35
CA GLY A 53 7.70 -7.64 7.24
C GLY A 53 6.23 -7.37 6.90
N MET A 54 5.90 -7.27 5.62
CA MET A 54 4.52 -7.09 5.18
C MET A 54 3.67 -8.33 5.46
N LEU A 55 4.21 -9.53 5.30
CA LEU A 55 3.49 -10.79 5.49
C LEU A 55 3.15 -11.06 6.96
N VAL A 56 3.82 -10.43 7.91
CA VAL A 56 3.47 -10.54 9.33
C VAL A 56 2.48 -9.48 9.80
N ALA A 57 1.98 -8.65 8.90
CA ALA A 57 1.01 -7.61 9.25
C ALA A 57 -0.23 -8.12 10.01
N PRO A 58 -0.74 -9.36 9.82
CA PRO A 58 -1.81 -9.90 10.64
C PRO A 58 -1.50 -9.94 12.14
N PHE A 59 -0.25 -10.11 12.54
CA PHE A 59 0.15 -10.01 13.95
C PHE A 59 -0.08 -8.61 14.54
N PHE A 60 -0.16 -7.61 13.69
CA PHE A 60 -0.43 -6.23 14.07
C PHE A 60 -1.88 -5.81 13.78
N GLY A 61 -2.76 -6.76 13.51
CA GLY A 61 -4.19 -6.53 13.35
C GLY A 61 -4.69 -6.37 11.93
N ALA A 62 -3.84 -6.53 10.92
CA ALA A 62 -4.30 -6.56 9.53
C ALA A 62 -5.12 -7.83 9.27
N LEU A 63 -6.17 -7.72 8.45
CA LEU A 63 -6.94 -8.88 8.01
C LEU A 63 -6.11 -9.74 7.05
N ASP A 64 -6.26 -11.05 7.13
CA ASP A 64 -5.56 -12.00 6.24
C ASP A 64 -5.79 -11.67 4.75
N GLU A 65 -7.01 -11.30 4.39
CA GLU A 65 -7.38 -10.90 3.03
C GLU A 65 -6.56 -9.70 2.50
N ASN A 66 -6.09 -8.84 3.40
CA ASN A 66 -5.28 -7.69 3.04
C ASN A 66 -3.83 -8.04 2.67
N VAL A 67 -3.37 -9.25 3.00
CA VAL A 67 -2.01 -9.73 2.71
C VAL A 67 -1.97 -10.96 1.80
N ASN A 68 -3.10 -11.63 1.60
CA ASN A 68 -3.16 -12.85 0.78
C ASN A 68 -2.72 -12.62 -0.67
N TRP A 69 -3.02 -11.45 -1.23
CA TRP A 69 -2.56 -11.09 -2.58
C TRP A 69 -1.03 -11.09 -2.67
N LEU A 70 -0.37 -10.56 -1.66
CA LEU A 70 1.10 -10.50 -1.60
C LEU A 70 1.68 -11.90 -1.41
N LYS A 71 1.14 -12.66 -0.49
CA LYS A 71 1.55 -14.05 -0.23
C LYS A 71 1.47 -14.90 -1.50
N THR A 72 0.36 -14.82 -2.22
CA THR A 72 0.14 -15.58 -3.45
C THR A 72 1.12 -15.17 -4.54
N CYS A 73 1.33 -13.86 -4.71
CA CYS A 73 2.23 -13.33 -5.73
C CYS A 73 3.68 -13.70 -5.43
N THR A 74 4.14 -13.47 -4.22
CA THR A 74 5.56 -13.67 -3.84
C THR A 74 5.95 -15.14 -3.74
N ALA A 75 5.00 -16.05 -3.55
CA ALA A 75 5.28 -17.48 -3.56
C ALA A 75 5.89 -17.98 -4.88
N LYS A 76 5.73 -17.24 -5.97
CA LYS A 76 6.23 -17.56 -7.31
C LYS A 76 7.46 -16.76 -7.71
N LEU A 77 7.94 -15.87 -6.85
CA LEU A 77 9.03 -14.96 -7.14
C LEU A 77 10.29 -15.31 -6.35
N SER A 78 11.44 -15.17 -6.99
CA SER A 78 12.73 -15.20 -6.31
C SER A 78 13.03 -13.86 -5.62
N ASP A 79 14.00 -13.85 -4.72
CA ASP A 79 14.50 -12.62 -4.09
C ASP A 79 15.05 -11.64 -5.13
N GLU A 80 15.72 -12.15 -6.16
CA GLU A 80 16.22 -11.34 -7.27
C GLU A 80 15.09 -10.68 -8.06
N GLU A 81 14.03 -11.43 -8.38
CA GLU A 81 12.86 -10.90 -9.07
C GLU A 81 12.14 -9.84 -8.24
N ILE A 82 12.00 -10.02 -6.95
CA ILE A 82 11.40 -9.03 -6.05
C ILE A 82 12.27 -7.75 -6.02
N ALA A 83 13.57 -7.90 -5.88
CA ALA A 83 14.49 -6.75 -5.92
C ALA A 83 14.41 -5.98 -7.24
N GLU A 84 14.29 -6.67 -8.36
CA GLU A 84 14.13 -6.06 -9.68
C GLU A 84 12.79 -5.30 -9.80
N ILE A 85 11.72 -5.83 -9.25
CA ILE A 85 10.41 -5.15 -9.20
C ILE A 85 10.54 -3.81 -8.47
N LEU A 86 11.20 -3.79 -7.32
CA LEU A 86 11.44 -2.56 -6.56
C LEU A 86 12.32 -1.59 -7.32
N THR A 87 13.41 -2.06 -7.89
CA THR A 87 14.35 -1.25 -8.66
C THR A 87 13.66 -0.55 -9.83
N LYS A 88 12.90 -1.30 -10.60
CA LYS A 88 12.17 -0.79 -11.75
C LYS A 88 11.15 0.26 -11.34
N HIS A 89 10.35 -0.01 -10.31
CA HIS A 89 9.34 0.92 -9.82
C HIS A 89 9.95 2.25 -9.36
N ILE A 90 11.03 2.19 -8.58
CA ILE A 90 11.69 3.39 -8.06
C ILE A 90 12.25 4.24 -9.20
N ARG A 91 12.86 3.61 -10.21
CA ARG A 91 13.38 4.31 -11.38
C ARG A 91 12.29 4.93 -12.24
N GLU A 92 11.21 4.20 -12.52
CA GLU A 92 10.11 4.67 -13.36
C GLU A 92 9.32 5.80 -12.73
N GLN A 93 9.11 5.76 -11.41
CA GLN A 93 8.34 6.78 -10.70
C GLN A 93 9.16 8.02 -10.37
N ASN A 94 10.49 7.98 -10.53
CA ASN A 94 11.40 9.08 -10.19
C ASN A 94 11.17 9.64 -8.77
N GLN A 95 10.87 8.78 -7.82
CA GLN A 95 10.55 9.14 -6.44
C GLN A 95 11.73 8.85 -5.50
N LEU A 96 12.89 9.39 -5.82
CA LEU A 96 14.13 9.09 -5.11
C LEU A 96 14.12 9.52 -3.63
N ASN A 97 13.36 10.56 -3.31
CA ASN A 97 13.27 11.08 -1.94
C ASN A 97 12.09 10.52 -1.15
N TYR A 98 11.31 9.62 -1.75
CA TYR A 98 10.19 8.98 -1.07
C TYR A 98 10.64 7.86 -0.14
N ASN A 99 9.83 7.61 0.88
CA ASN A 99 10.06 6.55 1.84
C ASN A 99 10.08 5.18 1.16
N LEU A 100 11.12 4.42 1.38
CA LEU A 100 11.32 3.13 0.71
C LEU A 100 10.26 2.09 1.09
N ASN A 101 9.77 2.10 2.33
CA ASN A 101 8.69 1.21 2.75
C ASN A 101 7.40 1.43 1.93
N VAL A 102 7.04 2.67 1.65
CA VAL A 102 5.87 3.01 0.82
C VAL A 102 6.13 2.64 -0.65
N LEU A 103 7.31 2.94 -1.16
CA LEU A 103 7.70 2.58 -2.52
C LEU A 103 7.68 1.07 -2.73
N SER A 104 8.16 0.31 -1.75
CA SER A 104 8.17 -1.15 -1.79
C SER A 104 6.75 -1.72 -1.84
N PHE A 105 5.86 -1.20 -1.01
CA PHE A 105 4.45 -1.60 -1.04
C PHE A 105 3.81 -1.30 -2.40
N ASN A 106 3.99 -0.09 -2.90
CA ASN A 106 3.43 0.32 -4.20
C ASN A 106 4.00 -0.48 -5.36
N ALA A 107 5.30 -0.79 -5.33
CA ALA A 107 5.93 -1.63 -6.34
C ALA A 107 5.28 -3.01 -6.40
N MET A 108 5.08 -3.64 -5.26
CA MET A 108 4.45 -4.95 -5.18
C MET A 108 2.96 -4.89 -5.59
N ARG A 109 2.24 -3.85 -5.18
CA ARG A 109 0.83 -3.68 -5.60
C ARG A 109 0.68 -3.54 -7.09
N ASN A 110 1.62 -2.87 -7.76
CA ASN A 110 1.59 -2.71 -9.21
C ASN A 110 2.00 -3.98 -9.94
N ALA A 111 2.95 -4.74 -9.38
CA ALA A 111 3.46 -5.97 -10.00
C ALA A 111 2.56 -7.19 -9.76
N CYS A 112 1.89 -7.24 -8.61
CA CYS A 112 1.05 -8.38 -8.23
C CYS A 112 -0.40 -8.13 -8.65
N PRO A 113 -0.98 -9.00 -9.49
CA PRO A 113 -2.37 -8.85 -9.88
C PRO A 113 -3.30 -8.95 -8.67
N LYS A 114 -4.32 -8.08 -8.66
CA LYS A 114 -5.38 -8.19 -7.67
C LYS A 114 -6.10 -9.53 -7.88
N SER A 115 -6.29 -10.29 -6.80
CA SER A 115 -7.19 -11.44 -6.83
C SER A 115 -8.57 -10.97 -7.27
N LYS A 116 -9.09 -11.62 -8.28
CA LYS A 116 -10.47 -11.40 -8.71
C LYS A 116 -11.44 -11.97 -7.67
#